data_83654167ea2560603b59b1c2674a8732
#
_entry.id   83654167ea2560603b59b1c2674a8732
#
_cell.length_a   1.000
_cell.length_b   1.000
_cell.length_c   1.000
_cell.angle_alpha   90.00
_cell.angle_beta   90.00
_cell.angle_gamma   90.00
#
_symmetry.space_group_name_H-M   'P 1'
#
loop_
_entity.id
_entity.type
_entity.pdbx_description
1 polymer ?
#
loop_
_entity_poly.entity_id
_entity_poly.type
_entity_poly.pdbx_seq_one_letter_code
_entity_poly.pdbx_strand_id
1 'polypeptide(L)'
;MFQNDINRVLSKGRSETGGLDYDIFVKVGAKVMLTNNIDIADRLINGQIGIVIKIDVNQNTQKPNIIYIKFEDDKAGKNMIKKSSNHFVRENNAVPIEPIMARIKMRPGKRSSPEIQRVQFPITLAYAVTIHKV
;
A
#
# COMPACT_ATOMS: atom_id res chain seq x y z
N MET A 1 -17.30 15.56 0.07
CA MET A 1 -17.24 15.35 1.50
C MET A 1 -16.23 14.29 1.93
N PHE A 2 -16.38 13.08 1.46
CA PHE A 2 -15.37 12.06 1.72
C PHE A 2 -14.00 12.48 1.27
N GLN A 3 -13.92 13.13 0.13
CA GLN A 3 -12.65 13.47 -0.46
C GLN A 3 -11.86 14.42 0.44
N ASN A 4 -12.55 15.37 1.04
CA ASN A 4 -11.89 16.33 1.92
C ASN A 4 -11.38 15.66 3.19
N ASP A 5 -12.15 14.73 3.74
CA ASP A 5 -11.74 14.03 4.94
C ASP A 5 -10.52 13.17 4.68
N ILE A 6 -10.51 12.49 3.54
CA ILE A 6 -9.40 11.64 3.16
C ILE A 6 -8.12 12.47 3.01
N ASN A 7 -8.20 13.58 2.30
CA ASN A 7 -7.05 14.43 2.07
C ASN A 7 -6.48 14.97 3.38
N ARG A 8 -7.37 15.37 4.27
CA ARG A 8 -6.94 15.91 5.56
C ARG A 8 -6.21 14.87 6.38
N VAL A 9 -6.72 13.66 6.43
CA VAL A 9 -6.09 12.58 7.18
C VAL A 9 -4.73 12.24 6.60
N LEU A 10 -4.63 12.15 5.29
CA LEU A 10 -3.36 11.81 4.64
C LEU A 10 -2.31 12.87 4.92
N SER A 11 -2.66 14.14 4.76
CA SER A 11 -1.71 15.22 5.00
C SER A 11 -1.22 15.24 6.42
N LYS A 12 -2.15 15.12 7.35
CA LYS A 12 -1.82 15.14 8.75
C LYS A 12 -0.93 13.95 9.12
N GLY A 13 -1.27 12.79 8.62
CA GLY A 13 -0.50 11.60 8.92
C GLY A 13 0.91 11.66 8.39
N ARG A 14 1.10 12.18 7.21
CA ARG A 14 2.44 12.28 6.62
C ARG A 14 3.32 13.19 7.44
N SER A 15 2.76 14.27 7.89
CA SER A 15 3.50 15.23 8.70
C SER A 15 3.92 14.61 10.04
N GLU A 16 3.06 13.79 10.63
CA GLU A 16 3.32 13.19 11.93
C GLU A 16 4.20 11.96 11.87
N THR A 17 4.28 11.30 10.73
CA THR A 17 4.99 10.03 10.63
C THR A 17 6.32 10.12 9.90
N GLY A 18 6.84 11.31 9.73
CA GLY A 18 8.15 11.48 9.13
C GLY A 18 8.18 11.18 7.65
N GLY A 19 7.08 11.42 6.97
CA GLY A 19 7.01 11.25 5.53
C GLY A 19 6.33 9.98 5.06
N LEU A 20 6.03 9.06 5.97
CA LEU A 20 5.26 7.88 5.61
C LEU A 20 3.79 8.24 5.58
N ASP A 21 3.04 7.62 4.68
CA ASP A 21 1.60 7.80 4.65
C ASP A 21 0.99 7.21 5.91
N TYR A 22 0.28 8.03 6.65
CA TYR A 22 -0.29 7.64 7.92
C TYR A 22 -1.45 6.67 7.71
N ASP A 23 -2.43 7.10 6.94
CA ASP A 23 -3.55 6.28 6.54
C ASP A 23 -3.69 6.39 5.04
N ILE A 24 -3.78 5.26 4.39
CA ILE A 24 -3.96 5.25 2.94
C ILE A 24 -5.41 4.91 2.66
N PHE A 25 -6.10 5.85 2.03
CA PHE A 25 -7.47 5.64 1.61
C PHE A 25 -7.50 5.25 0.15
N VAL A 26 -7.72 3.98 -0.10
CA VAL A 26 -7.79 3.48 -1.45
C VAL A 26 -9.17 2.90 -1.71
N LYS A 27 -9.56 2.94 -2.95
CA LYS A 27 -10.80 2.34 -3.40
C LYS A 27 -10.51 1.37 -4.50
N VAL A 28 -11.42 0.44 -4.70
CA VAL A 28 -11.36 -0.42 -5.88
C VAL A 28 -11.37 0.47 -7.11
N GLY A 29 -10.42 0.23 -8.00
CA GLY A 29 -10.24 1.05 -9.19
C GLY A 29 -9.14 2.09 -9.06
N ALA A 30 -8.63 2.32 -7.86
CA ALA A 30 -7.57 3.30 -7.66
C ALA A 30 -6.25 2.82 -8.24
N LYS A 31 -5.50 3.74 -8.81
CA LYS A 31 -4.16 3.47 -9.31
C LYS A 31 -3.17 3.70 -8.18
N VAL A 32 -2.36 2.70 -7.90
CA VAL A 32 -1.43 2.74 -6.78
C VAL A 32 -0.04 2.31 -7.22
N MET A 33 0.93 2.61 -6.38
CA MET A 33 2.32 2.27 -6.63
C MET A 33 2.92 1.65 -5.37
N LEU A 34 3.71 0.59 -5.54
CA LEU A 34 4.44 0.01 -4.42
C LEU A 34 5.51 0.99 -3.94
N THR A 35 5.62 1.12 -2.63
CA THR A 35 6.63 1.99 -2.02
C THR A 35 7.78 1.22 -1.42
N ASN A 36 7.68 -0.10 -1.38
CA ASN A 36 8.70 -0.96 -0.80
C ASN A 36 8.94 -2.16 -1.71
N ASN A 37 10.14 -2.73 -1.59
CA ASN A 37 10.41 -3.99 -2.26
C ASN A 37 9.85 -5.11 -1.42
N ILE A 38 8.89 -5.83 -1.98
CA ILE A 38 8.28 -6.96 -1.30
C ILE A 38 8.99 -8.25 -1.68
N ASP A 39 9.23 -8.43 -2.96
CA ASP A 39 9.90 -9.61 -3.47
C ASP A 39 10.55 -9.24 -4.79
N ILE A 40 11.85 -9.00 -4.76
CA ILE A 40 12.58 -8.51 -5.91
C ILE A 40 12.56 -9.54 -7.04
N ALA A 41 12.73 -10.80 -6.70
CA ALA A 41 12.75 -11.87 -7.71
C ALA A 41 11.41 -11.98 -8.42
N ASP A 42 10.32 -11.66 -7.74
CA ASP A 42 8.98 -11.72 -8.29
C ASP A 42 8.52 -10.36 -8.82
N ARG A 43 9.43 -9.42 -8.97
CA ARG A 43 9.18 -8.08 -9.49
C ARG A 43 8.20 -7.25 -8.68
N LEU A 44 8.02 -7.59 -7.42
CA LEU A 44 7.21 -6.78 -6.51
C LEU A 44 8.13 -5.78 -5.84
N ILE A 45 8.46 -4.74 -6.56
CA ILE A 45 9.47 -3.77 -6.17
C ILE A 45 8.90 -2.37 -6.11
N ASN A 46 9.59 -1.52 -5.37
CA ASN A 46 9.25 -0.11 -5.27
C ASN A 46 9.13 0.50 -6.65
N GLY A 47 8.01 1.15 -6.91
CA GLY A 47 7.74 1.77 -8.20
C GLY A 47 6.77 1.00 -9.10
N GLN A 48 6.48 -0.24 -8.78
CA GLN A 48 5.49 -0.99 -9.56
C GLN A 48 4.11 -0.39 -9.40
N ILE A 49 3.43 -0.20 -10.51
CA ILE A 49 2.14 0.45 -10.56
C ILE A 49 1.06 -0.56 -10.91
N GLY A 50 -0.08 -0.44 -10.27
CA GLY A 50 -1.21 -1.31 -10.55
C GLY A 50 -2.52 -0.69 -10.14
N ILE A 51 -3.57 -1.46 -10.33
CA ILE A 51 -4.95 -1.05 -10.02
C ILE A 51 -5.48 -1.93 -8.90
N VAL A 52 -6.10 -1.31 -7.92
CA VAL A 52 -6.76 -2.04 -6.83
C VAL A 52 -8.03 -2.66 -7.39
N ILE A 53 -8.16 -3.98 -7.27
CA ILE A 53 -9.34 -4.66 -7.78
C ILE A 53 -10.21 -5.27 -6.70
N LYS A 54 -9.68 -5.39 -5.47
CA LYS A 54 -10.47 -5.88 -4.35
C LYS A 54 -9.79 -5.48 -3.06
N ILE A 55 -10.59 -5.25 -2.02
CA ILE A 55 -10.09 -4.95 -0.68
C ILE A 55 -10.83 -5.83 0.29
N ASP A 56 -10.10 -6.66 1.05
CA ASP A 56 -10.67 -7.43 2.14
C ASP A 56 -10.55 -6.61 3.41
N VAL A 57 -11.65 -6.47 4.13
CA VAL A 57 -11.73 -5.64 5.31
C VAL A 57 -12.00 -6.50 6.53
N ASN A 58 -11.28 -6.22 7.60
CA ASN A 58 -11.54 -6.86 8.88
C ASN A 58 -12.83 -6.31 9.44
N GLN A 59 -13.79 -7.19 9.71
CA GLN A 59 -15.12 -6.75 10.13
C GLN A 59 -15.15 -6.17 11.53
N ASN A 60 -14.21 -6.57 12.36
CA ASN A 60 -14.17 -6.06 13.74
C ASN A 60 -13.55 -4.67 13.82
N THR A 61 -12.50 -4.43 13.04
CA THR A 61 -11.78 -3.15 13.09
C THR A 61 -12.14 -2.22 11.96
N GLN A 62 -12.84 -2.70 10.94
CA GLN A 62 -13.19 -1.94 9.74
C GLN A 62 -11.95 -1.47 8.97
N LYS A 63 -10.81 -2.14 9.17
CA LYS A 63 -9.57 -1.80 8.50
C LYS A 63 -9.25 -2.84 7.44
N PRO A 64 -8.57 -2.44 6.36
CA PRO A 64 -8.20 -3.40 5.32
C PRO A 64 -7.23 -4.44 5.85
N ASN A 65 -7.44 -5.67 5.45
CA ASN A 65 -6.51 -6.77 5.74
C ASN A 65 -5.62 -7.05 4.54
N ILE A 66 -6.22 -7.07 3.36
CA ILE A 66 -5.51 -7.39 2.13
C ILE A 66 -6.03 -6.48 1.04
N ILE A 67 -5.11 -5.91 0.28
CA ILE A 67 -5.46 -5.13 -0.91
C ILE A 67 -4.95 -5.89 -2.12
N TYR A 68 -5.87 -6.26 -3.01
CA TYR A 68 -5.55 -7.05 -4.19
C TYR A 68 -5.27 -6.11 -5.35
N ILE A 69 -4.08 -6.21 -5.92
CA ILE A 69 -3.62 -5.29 -6.96
C ILE A 69 -3.29 -6.07 -8.23
N LYS A 70 -3.81 -5.59 -9.34
CA LYS A 70 -3.42 -6.09 -10.65
C LYS A 70 -2.39 -5.13 -11.22
N PHE A 71 -1.15 -5.57 -11.29
CA PHE A 71 -0.06 -4.71 -11.72
C PHE A 71 -0.02 -4.54 -13.23
N GLU A 72 0.50 -3.42 -13.68
CA GLU A 72 0.66 -3.14 -15.11
C GLU A 72 1.68 -4.10 -15.73
N ASP A 73 2.73 -4.42 -14.98
CA ASP A 73 3.69 -5.43 -15.39
C ASP A 73 3.05 -6.80 -15.09
N ASP A 74 2.66 -7.51 -16.12
CA ASP A 74 1.97 -8.78 -15.95
C ASP A 74 2.86 -9.88 -15.35
N LYS A 75 4.16 -9.63 -15.27
CA LYS A 75 5.08 -10.56 -14.63
C LYS A 75 5.26 -10.28 -13.13
N ALA A 76 4.79 -9.12 -12.67
CA ALA A 76 4.92 -8.78 -11.26
C ALA A 76 4.01 -9.65 -10.41
N GLY A 77 4.58 -10.34 -9.44
CA GLY A 77 3.82 -11.18 -8.53
C GLY A 77 3.40 -12.51 -9.10
N LYS A 78 3.97 -12.90 -10.23
CA LYS A 78 3.57 -14.13 -10.91
C LYS A 78 3.76 -15.36 -10.03
N ASN A 79 4.86 -15.43 -9.31
CA ASN A 79 5.11 -16.54 -8.40
C ASN A 79 4.16 -16.54 -7.21
N MET A 80 3.90 -15.39 -6.66
CA MET A 80 2.98 -15.26 -5.55
C MET A 80 1.58 -15.70 -5.95
N ILE A 81 1.14 -15.29 -7.12
CA ILE A 81 -0.17 -15.68 -7.65
C ILE A 81 -0.23 -17.18 -7.85
N LYS A 82 0.82 -17.73 -8.45
CA LYS A 82 0.87 -19.16 -8.76
C LYS A 82 0.81 -20.02 -7.50
N LYS A 83 1.46 -19.58 -6.43
CA LYS A 83 1.51 -20.33 -5.19
C LYS A 83 0.30 -20.12 -4.31
N SER A 84 -0.53 -19.15 -4.64
CA SER A 84 -1.69 -18.83 -3.80
C SER A 84 -2.76 -19.91 -3.91
N SER A 85 -3.35 -20.25 -2.77
CA SER A 85 -4.52 -21.12 -2.75
C SER A 85 -5.81 -20.32 -2.92
N ASN A 86 -5.71 -19.02 -2.94
CA ASN A 86 -6.86 -18.14 -3.07
C ASN A 86 -7.35 -18.12 -4.51
N HIS A 87 -8.59 -18.51 -4.70
CA HIS A 87 -9.18 -18.63 -6.02
C HIS A 87 -9.26 -17.29 -6.74
N PHE A 88 -9.64 -16.26 -6.01
CA PHE A 88 -9.74 -14.90 -6.58
C PHE A 88 -8.40 -14.45 -7.13
N VAL A 89 -7.32 -14.69 -6.40
CA VAL A 89 -5.98 -14.30 -6.80
C VAL A 89 -5.61 -14.92 -8.15
N ARG A 90 -5.82 -16.20 -8.28
CA ARG A 90 -5.46 -16.91 -9.50
C ARG A 90 -6.34 -16.55 -10.68
N GLU A 91 -7.64 -16.39 -10.43
CA GLU A 91 -8.57 -16.07 -11.51
C GLU A 91 -8.36 -14.68 -12.07
N ASN A 92 -7.98 -13.74 -11.23
CA ASN A 92 -7.89 -12.33 -11.62
C ASN A 92 -6.47 -11.84 -11.81
N ASN A 93 -5.47 -12.69 -11.65
CA ASN A 93 -4.08 -12.29 -11.72
C ASN A 93 -3.80 -11.14 -10.76
N ALA A 94 -4.35 -11.21 -9.56
CA ALA A 94 -4.26 -10.16 -8.57
C ALA A 94 -3.29 -10.54 -7.49
N VAL A 95 -2.39 -9.63 -7.14
CA VAL A 95 -1.41 -9.86 -6.08
C VAL A 95 -2.00 -9.41 -4.76
N PRO A 96 -2.06 -10.29 -3.75
CA PRO A 96 -2.55 -9.89 -2.43
C PRO A 96 -1.45 -9.17 -1.67
N ILE A 97 -1.66 -7.90 -1.40
CA ILE A 97 -0.70 -7.07 -0.68
C ILE A 97 -1.17 -6.95 0.77
N GLU A 98 -0.31 -7.34 1.70
CA GLU A 98 -0.59 -7.26 3.12
C GLU A 98 0.14 -6.08 3.73
N PRO A 99 -0.33 -5.61 4.88
CA PRO A 99 0.35 -4.50 5.56
C PRO A 99 1.71 -4.93 6.05
N ILE A 100 2.62 -3.98 6.10
CA ILE A 100 3.95 -4.20 6.67
C ILE A 100 4.09 -3.36 7.92
N MET A 101 5.04 -3.73 8.77
CA MET A 101 5.32 -2.98 9.97
C MET A 101 6.52 -2.08 9.74
N ALA A 102 6.35 -0.80 10.03
CA ALA A 102 7.42 0.17 9.94
C ALA A 102 7.70 0.76 11.30
N ARG A 103 8.97 1.04 11.58
CA ARG A 103 9.38 1.69 12.82
C ARG A 103 9.68 3.14 12.54
N ILE A 104 9.08 4.01 13.33
CA ILE A 104 9.22 5.45 13.16
C ILE A 104 9.66 6.03 14.48
N LYS A 105 10.75 6.82 14.45
CA LYS A 105 11.21 7.54 15.64
C LYS A 105 10.46 8.84 15.76
N MET A 106 9.94 9.10 16.95
CA MET A 106 9.20 10.32 17.21
C MET A 106 10.07 11.55 17.17
N ARG A 107 11.30 11.43 17.67
CA ARG A 107 12.24 12.55 17.72
C ARG A 107 13.59 12.06 17.25
N PRO A 108 13.85 12.16 15.98
CA PRO A 108 15.12 11.67 15.43
C PRO A 108 16.29 12.35 16.12
N GLY A 109 17.31 11.57 16.43
CA GLY A 109 18.52 12.08 17.04
C GLY A 109 18.55 12.07 18.54
N LYS A 110 17.45 11.83 19.22
CA LYS A 110 17.42 11.73 20.67
C LYS A 110 17.39 10.28 21.09
N ARG A 111 18.33 9.92 21.95
CA ARG A 111 18.43 8.53 22.39
C ARG A 111 17.22 8.05 23.16
N SER A 112 16.62 8.94 23.92
CA SER A 112 15.47 8.58 24.73
C SER A 112 14.14 8.62 23.97
N SER A 113 14.18 8.98 22.68
CA SER A 113 12.93 9.05 21.91
C SER A 113 12.38 7.66 21.66
N PRO A 114 11.10 7.44 21.91
CA PRO A 114 10.51 6.16 21.63
C PRO A 114 10.37 5.93 20.13
N GLU A 115 10.39 4.67 19.73
CA GLU A 115 10.05 4.28 18.38
C GLU A 115 8.60 3.87 18.36
N ILE A 116 7.91 4.26 17.29
CA ILE A 116 6.54 3.84 17.07
C ILE A 116 6.55 2.79 15.98
N GLN A 117 5.90 1.68 16.25
CA GLN A 117 5.68 0.67 15.24
C GLN A 117 4.33 0.93 14.59
N ARG A 118 4.33 0.96 13.27
CA ARG A 118 3.12 1.27 12.54
C ARG A 118 2.88 0.22 11.48
N VAL A 119 1.63 -0.25 11.42
CA VAL A 119 1.24 -1.24 10.43
C VAL A 119 0.52 -0.49 9.31
N GLN A 120 1.06 -0.57 8.11
CA GLN A 120 0.42 0.09 6.98
C GLN A 120 0.83 -0.60 5.68
N PHE A 121 0.06 -0.35 4.64
CA PHE A 121 0.32 -0.99 3.36
C PHE A 121 1.46 -0.29 2.64
N PRO A 122 2.32 -1.05 1.95
CA PRO A 122 3.46 -0.47 1.24
C PRO A 122 3.04 0.07 -0.13
N ILE A 123 2.02 0.91 -0.15
CA ILE A 123 1.51 1.50 -1.39
C ILE A 123 1.18 2.96 -1.19
N THR A 124 1.15 3.69 -2.28
CA THR A 124 0.68 5.07 -2.30
C THR A 124 -0.13 5.29 -3.56
N LEU A 125 -0.93 6.34 -3.57
CA LEU A 125 -1.70 6.68 -4.76
C LEU A 125 -0.77 7.16 -5.86
N ALA A 126 -1.05 6.77 -7.08
CA ALA A 126 -0.15 7.01 -8.21
C ALA A 126 -0.55 8.20 -9.07
N TYR A 127 -1.41 9.07 -8.58
CA TYR A 127 -1.86 10.23 -9.35
C TYR A 127 -0.72 11.12 -9.79
N ALA A 128 0.19 11.42 -8.85
CA ALA A 128 1.26 12.34 -9.15
C ALA A 128 2.18 11.82 -10.23
N VAL A 129 2.37 10.51 -10.26
CA VAL A 129 3.19 9.88 -11.27
C VAL A 129 2.57 10.05 -12.64
N THR A 130 1.27 9.90 -12.72
CA THR A 130 0.55 10.02 -13.99
C THR A 130 0.58 11.44 -14.53
N ILE A 131 0.44 12.41 -13.65
CA ILE A 131 0.40 13.82 -14.04
C ILE A 131 1.71 14.25 -14.71
N HIS A 132 2.81 13.75 -14.25
CA HIS A 132 4.11 14.17 -14.76
C HIS A 132 4.38 13.72 -16.18
N LYS A 133 3.57 12.86 -16.70
CA LYS A 133 3.78 12.36 -18.05
C LYS A 133 3.15 13.22 -19.13
N VAL A 134 2.45 14.22 -18.73
CA VAL A 134 1.79 15.12 -19.67
C VAL A 134 2.75 16.21 -20.25
#